data_06ceadc24066433914fb59c1e68cbd52
#
_entry.id   06ceadc24066433914fb59c1e68cbd52
#
_cell.length_a   1.000
_cell.length_b   1.000
_cell.length_c   1.000
_cell.angle_alpha   90.00
_cell.angle_beta   90.00
_cell.angle_gamma   90.00
#
_symmetry.space_group_name_H-M   'P 1'
#
loop_
_entity.id
_entity.type
_entity.pdbx_description
1 polymer ?
#
loop_
_entity_poly.entity_id
_entity_poly.type
_entity_poly.pdbx_seq_one_letter_code
_entity_poly.pdbx_strand_id
1 'polypeptide(L)'
;MTSSADYKNLESKYYMQVVNRMPPVLVRGEGTRVFDNDGNNYLDFTAGWAVLNLGHSHPAVTEAIRDQAGKILQMSNLFYTTPQLPLAKIIVDNSDIDRVFFCNSGAEANEGACKVARKWGKIKLNGAYEIITTLDSFHGRTQAMMAATGQPHYQDNWRPLMPGFVNVPYNNVQAIKDAYTEGKTCAVLLEPVQGEGGVNVPSDNYLKEVMDFCHDKNILFMLDEVQTGMGRLGTLFGYQQFPGVEPDVMTLAKALGSGAPLGAFTTKQFCSVLEPGDHGSTFGGNALTTAAGAAAAKVIVDEGIPRLATETGAYFQGKLMALAEKHSFIEEVRGMGLLIAIQMTQDIAAATVTAALPEGLLINAVRPNMVRFMPPLNVTRDEVDEAVAILDKVFANTSD
;
A
#
# COMPACT_ATOMS: atom_id res chain seq x y z
N MET A 1 -9.50 32.87 8.17
CA MET A 1 -9.54 31.55 7.49
C MET A 1 -10.99 31.25 7.16
N THR A 2 -11.27 30.57 6.06
CA THR A 2 -12.62 30.10 5.69
C THR A 2 -13.12 29.13 6.76
N SER A 3 -14.36 29.24 7.24
CA SER A 3 -14.90 28.29 8.22
C SER A 3 -14.97 26.88 7.61
N SER A 4 -14.96 25.84 8.47
CA SER A 4 -15.13 24.45 8.01
C SER A 4 -16.43 24.24 7.22
N ALA A 5 -17.51 24.93 7.61
CA ALA A 5 -18.78 24.89 6.88
C ALA A 5 -18.67 25.53 5.49
N ASP A 6 -18.03 26.70 5.38
CA ASP A 6 -17.84 27.37 4.08
C ASP A 6 -16.93 26.53 3.16
N TYR A 7 -15.87 25.92 3.71
CA TYR A 7 -14.99 25.04 2.94
C TYR A 7 -15.76 23.86 2.35
N LYS A 8 -16.59 23.18 3.14
CA LYS A 8 -17.42 22.04 2.69
C LYS A 8 -18.44 22.46 1.62
N ASN A 9 -19.05 23.65 1.77
CA ASN A 9 -19.96 24.20 0.77
C ASN A 9 -19.24 24.50 -0.56
N LEU A 10 -18.02 25.03 -0.51
CA LEU A 10 -17.22 25.28 -1.72
C LEU A 10 -16.75 23.95 -2.35
N GLU A 11 -16.33 23.00 -1.55
CA GLU A 11 -15.91 21.67 -2.02
C GLU A 11 -17.06 20.97 -2.74
N SER A 12 -18.25 20.92 -2.15
CA SER A 12 -19.43 20.30 -2.77
C SER A 12 -19.84 20.96 -4.10
N LYS A 13 -19.52 22.23 -4.28
CA LYS A 13 -19.80 22.99 -5.51
C LYS A 13 -18.78 22.77 -6.62
N TYR A 14 -17.50 22.63 -6.28
CA TYR A 14 -16.41 22.65 -7.26
C TYR A 14 -15.68 21.33 -7.42
N TYR A 15 -15.80 20.41 -6.46
CA TYR A 15 -15.10 19.13 -6.50
C TYR A 15 -16.05 18.01 -6.95
N MET A 16 -15.53 17.07 -7.75
CA MET A 16 -16.31 15.91 -8.18
C MET A 16 -16.59 15.00 -6.97
N GLN A 17 -17.86 14.74 -6.67
CA GLN A 17 -18.30 14.00 -5.49
C GLN A 17 -18.17 12.48 -5.68
N VAL A 18 -16.95 11.97 -5.74
CA VAL A 18 -16.63 10.53 -5.92
C VAL A 18 -16.14 9.85 -4.65
N VAL A 19 -15.99 10.61 -3.56
CA VAL A 19 -15.49 10.12 -2.27
C VAL A 19 -16.38 10.65 -1.15
N ASN A 20 -16.84 9.77 -0.26
CA ASN A 20 -17.47 10.17 0.99
C ASN A 20 -16.40 10.64 1.97
N ARG A 21 -16.37 11.96 2.26
CA ARG A 21 -15.37 12.54 3.16
C ARG A 21 -15.85 12.49 4.60
N MET A 22 -14.90 12.24 5.51
CA MET A 22 -15.12 12.44 6.94
C MET A 22 -15.26 13.94 7.28
N PRO A 23 -15.99 14.30 8.37
CA PRO A 23 -16.31 15.69 8.67
C PRO A 23 -15.13 16.66 8.89
N PRO A 24 -13.97 16.29 9.49
CA PRO A 24 -12.89 17.24 9.79
C PRO A 24 -12.27 17.85 8.53
N VAL A 25 -11.98 19.17 8.60
CA VAL A 25 -11.16 19.88 7.60
C VAL A 25 -9.73 19.96 8.13
N LEU A 26 -8.91 18.97 7.79
CA LEU A 26 -7.55 18.84 8.28
C LEU A 26 -6.64 19.92 7.67
N VAL A 27 -5.83 20.58 8.49
CA VAL A 27 -4.97 21.72 8.07
C VAL A 27 -3.51 21.54 8.45
N ARG A 28 -3.18 20.65 9.38
CA ARG A 28 -1.81 20.41 9.84
C ARG A 28 -1.67 18.97 10.30
N GLY A 29 -0.46 18.42 10.16
CA GLY A 29 -0.09 17.14 10.74
C GLY A 29 1.34 17.17 11.29
N GLU A 30 1.61 16.39 12.34
CA GLU A 30 2.90 16.25 12.98
C GLU A 30 3.01 14.86 13.64
N GLY A 31 4.01 14.08 13.25
CA GLY A 31 4.13 12.70 13.72
C GLY A 31 2.88 11.89 13.44
N THR A 32 2.31 11.29 14.47
CA THR A 32 1.08 10.49 14.42
C THR A 32 -0.21 11.29 14.54
N ARG A 33 -0.13 12.63 14.63
CA ARG A 33 -1.30 13.49 14.90
C ARG A 33 -1.62 14.39 13.72
N VAL A 34 -2.92 14.64 13.53
CA VAL A 34 -3.44 15.63 12.59
C VAL A 34 -4.38 16.58 13.33
N PHE A 35 -4.50 17.79 12.79
CA PHE A 35 -5.26 18.90 13.39
C PHE A 35 -6.22 19.47 12.37
N ASP A 36 -7.45 19.72 12.79
CA ASP A 36 -8.44 20.35 11.94
C ASP A 36 -8.49 21.87 12.07
N ASN A 37 -9.28 22.50 11.22
CA ASN A 37 -9.48 23.95 11.16
C ASN A 37 -10.25 24.50 12.39
N ASP A 38 -10.92 23.64 13.15
CA ASP A 38 -11.71 23.98 14.32
C ASP A 38 -10.91 23.78 15.62
N GLY A 39 -9.64 23.36 15.52
CA GLY A 39 -8.69 23.24 16.64
C GLY A 39 -8.68 21.86 17.30
N ASN A 40 -9.42 20.89 16.78
CA ASN A 40 -9.36 19.52 17.29
C ASN A 40 -8.10 18.81 16.79
N ASN A 41 -7.63 17.82 17.55
CA ASN A 41 -6.54 16.94 17.14
C ASN A 41 -6.98 15.47 17.15
N TYR A 42 -6.35 14.67 16.32
CA TYR A 42 -6.68 13.28 16.13
C TYR A 42 -5.41 12.45 16.02
N LEU A 43 -5.40 11.27 16.64
CA LEU A 43 -4.44 10.23 16.34
C LEU A 43 -4.76 9.63 14.94
N ASP A 44 -3.80 9.64 14.04
CA ASP A 44 -3.98 9.09 12.69
C ASP A 44 -3.49 7.65 12.62
N PHE A 45 -4.41 6.71 12.77
CA PHE A 45 -4.17 5.27 12.59
C PHE A 45 -4.53 4.80 11.18
N THR A 46 -4.59 5.75 10.21
CA THR A 46 -4.71 5.46 8.78
C THR A 46 -3.44 5.81 8.00
N ALA A 47 -2.64 6.77 8.49
CA ALA A 47 -1.45 7.32 7.86
C ALA A 47 -1.66 7.64 6.37
N GLY A 48 -2.85 8.16 6.01
CA GLY A 48 -3.20 8.42 4.61
C GLY A 48 -3.20 7.16 3.73
N TRP A 49 -3.73 6.06 4.22
CA TRP A 49 -3.73 4.72 3.60
C TRP A 49 -2.33 4.08 3.56
N ALA A 50 -1.62 4.09 4.70
CA ALA A 50 -0.23 3.61 4.83
C ALA A 50 0.77 4.35 3.92
N VAL A 51 0.55 5.64 3.70
CA VAL A 51 1.45 6.51 2.91
C VAL A 51 2.51 7.16 3.81
N LEU A 52 2.11 7.59 5.01
CA LEU A 52 2.98 8.36 5.91
C LEU A 52 3.63 7.44 6.95
N ASN A 53 4.48 6.54 6.48
CA ASN A 53 5.17 5.58 7.36
C ASN A 53 6.06 6.25 8.42
N LEU A 54 6.59 7.45 8.13
CA LEU A 54 7.36 8.26 9.08
C LEU A 54 6.52 9.29 9.84
N GLY A 55 5.19 9.26 9.68
CA GLY A 55 4.30 10.28 10.21
C GLY A 55 4.24 11.56 9.38
N HIS A 56 3.37 12.46 9.82
CA HIS A 56 3.16 13.74 9.17
C HIS A 56 4.34 14.68 9.37
N SER A 57 4.69 15.42 8.31
CA SER A 57 5.70 16.49 8.33
C SER A 57 7.07 16.07 8.88
N HIS A 58 7.50 14.83 8.57
CA HIS A 58 8.80 14.34 9.05
C HIS A 58 9.94 15.30 8.65
N PRO A 59 10.80 15.75 9.60
CA PRO A 59 11.78 16.80 9.33
C PRO A 59 12.69 16.53 8.14
N ALA A 60 13.26 15.32 8.02
CA ALA A 60 14.16 14.96 6.93
C ALA A 60 13.46 15.02 5.55
N VAL A 61 12.22 14.57 5.47
CA VAL A 61 11.44 14.58 4.22
C VAL A 61 11.04 16.01 3.86
N THR A 62 10.57 16.78 4.84
CA THR A 62 10.18 18.18 4.67
C THR A 62 11.34 19.04 4.19
N GLU A 63 12.54 18.85 4.78
CA GLU A 63 13.73 19.60 4.38
C GLU A 63 14.21 19.20 2.97
N ALA A 64 14.19 17.91 2.64
CA ALA A 64 14.55 17.45 1.29
C ALA A 64 13.63 18.05 0.23
N ILE A 65 12.31 18.16 0.51
CA ILE A 65 11.33 18.80 -0.38
C ILE A 65 11.64 20.30 -0.52
N ARG A 66 11.89 21.01 0.59
CA ARG A 66 12.20 22.45 0.59
C ARG A 66 13.47 22.76 -0.19
N ASP A 67 14.54 22.00 0.04
CA ASP A 67 15.82 22.16 -0.65
C ASP A 67 15.67 21.88 -2.16
N GLN A 68 15.00 20.76 -2.52
CA GLN A 68 14.85 20.40 -3.93
C GLN A 68 13.91 21.34 -4.68
N ALA A 69 12.88 21.88 -4.01
CA ALA A 69 11.96 22.85 -4.62
C ALA A 69 12.65 24.15 -5.09
N GLY A 70 13.76 24.53 -4.44
CA GLY A 70 14.60 25.66 -4.81
C GLY A 70 15.59 25.39 -5.94
N LYS A 71 15.71 24.15 -6.43
CA LYS A 71 16.69 23.73 -7.45
C LYS A 71 15.99 23.44 -8.78
N ILE A 72 15.64 22.19 -8.99
CA ILE A 72 14.97 21.71 -10.19
C ILE A 72 13.82 20.77 -9.80
N LEU A 73 12.63 21.01 -10.34
CA LEU A 73 11.45 20.18 -10.03
C LEU A 73 11.33 19.02 -11.02
N GLN A 74 11.46 19.30 -12.33
CA GLN A 74 11.16 18.35 -13.39
C GLN A 74 11.95 18.69 -14.67
N MET A 75 12.55 17.68 -15.30
CA MET A 75 13.26 17.80 -16.61
C MET A 75 12.95 16.64 -17.55
N SER A 76 11.91 15.85 -17.29
CA SER A 76 11.61 14.57 -17.95
C SER A 76 12.73 13.52 -17.76
N ASN A 77 12.48 12.31 -18.25
CA ASN A 77 13.50 11.23 -18.25
C ASN A 77 14.48 11.31 -19.43
N LEU A 78 14.49 12.42 -20.19
CA LEU A 78 15.52 12.67 -21.22
C LEU A 78 16.86 13.12 -20.61
N PHE A 79 16.85 13.65 -19.40
CA PHE A 79 18.05 14.16 -18.73
C PHE A 79 18.25 13.46 -17.39
N TYR A 80 19.47 13.31 -16.99
CA TYR A 80 19.79 12.81 -15.65
C TYR A 80 19.48 13.88 -14.60
N THR A 81 18.85 13.45 -13.50
CA THR A 81 18.66 14.26 -12.30
C THR A 81 19.22 13.53 -11.08
N THR A 82 19.82 14.27 -10.15
CA THR A 82 20.61 13.68 -9.06
C THR A 82 19.78 12.91 -8.02
N PRO A 83 18.52 13.26 -7.67
CA PRO A 83 17.79 12.57 -6.59
C PRO A 83 17.30 11.16 -6.93
N GLN A 84 17.18 10.81 -8.21
CA GLN A 84 16.67 9.49 -8.64
C GLN A 84 17.58 8.33 -8.18
N LEU A 85 18.89 8.49 -8.40
CA LEU A 85 19.85 7.40 -8.17
C LEU A 85 20.02 7.01 -6.71
N PRO A 86 20.09 7.92 -5.72
CA PRO A 86 20.10 7.56 -4.31
C PRO A 86 18.91 6.69 -3.90
N LEU A 87 17.70 7.03 -4.35
CA LEU A 87 16.52 6.22 -4.06
C LEU A 87 16.58 4.85 -4.74
N ALA A 88 16.93 4.82 -6.04
CA ALA A 88 17.08 3.56 -6.77
C ALA A 88 18.12 2.65 -6.11
N LYS A 89 19.26 3.22 -5.68
CA LYS A 89 20.32 2.49 -4.97
C LYS A 89 19.80 1.89 -3.66
N ILE A 90 19.06 2.66 -2.84
CA ILE A 90 18.52 2.13 -1.57
C ILE A 90 17.58 0.95 -1.85
N ILE A 91 16.71 1.04 -2.87
CA ILE A 91 15.80 -0.04 -3.24
C ILE A 91 16.58 -1.29 -3.66
N VAL A 92 17.54 -1.16 -4.57
CA VAL A 92 18.32 -2.27 -5.12
C VAL A 92 19.23 -2.91 -4.06
N ASP A 93 19.96 -2.11 -3.30
CA ASP A 93 20.91 -2.62 -2.30
C ASP A 93 20.24 -3.38 -1.14
N ASN A 94 18.94 -3.21 -0.95
CA ASN A 94 18.18 -3.82 0.15
C ASN A 94 17.10 -4.83 -0.32
N SER A 95 17.18 -5.28 -1.57
CA SER A 95 16.22 -6.24 -2.16
C SER A 95 16.93 -7.20 -3.12
N ASP A 96 16.17 -8.16 -3.64
CA ASP A 96 16.63 -9.11 -4.68
C ASP A 96 16.38 -8.59 -6.11
N ILE A 97 16.19 -7.28 -6.25
CA ILE A 97 15.86 -6.58 -7.50
C ILE A 97 17.12 -5.87 -8.06
N ASP A 98 17.21 -5.78 -9.39
CA ASP A 98 18.38 -5.17 -10.05
C ASP A 98 18.10 -3.82 -10.71
N ARG A 99 16.84 -3.53 -11.09
CA ARG A 99 16.46 -2.35 -11.88
C ARG A 99 15.19 -1.72 -11.35
N VAL A 100 15.13 -0.38 -11.43
CA VAL A 100 13.99 0.43 -10.96
C VAL A 100 13.57 1.40 -12.07
N PHE A 101 12.27 1.53 -12.30
CA PHE A 101 11.68 2.64 -13.05
C PHE A 101 10.69 3.37 -12.16
N PHE A 102 10.81 4.71 -12.07
CA PHE A 102 9.93 5.54 -11.26
C PHE A 102 8.74 6.06 -12.06
N CYS A 103 7.56 6.04 -11.42
CA CYS A 103 6.30 6.60 -11.89
C CYS A 103 5.64 7.44 -10.79
N ASN A 104 4.32 7.70 -10.81
CA ASN A 104 3.68 8.64 -9.90
C ASN A 104 2.70 8.00 -8.92
N SER A 105 2.31 6.76 -9.13
CA SER A 105 1.27 6.07 -8.35
C SER A 105 1.46 4.56 -8.37
N GLY A 106 0.78 3.86 -7.43
CA GLY A 106 0.75 2.40 -7.42
C GLY A 106 0.06 1.82 -8.66
N ALA A 107 -0.98 2.47 -9.17
CA ALA A 107 -1.63 2.03 -10.40
C ALA A 107 -0.67 2.08 -11.61
N GLU A 108 0.10 3.17 -11.77
CA GLU A 108 1.12 3.27 -12.82
C GLU A 108 2.24 2.24 -12.62
N ALA A 109 2.64 1.97 -11.39
CA ALA A 109 3.64 0.95 -11.08
C ALA A 109 3.16 -0.44 -11.52
N ASN A 110 1.94 -0.81 -11.18
CA ASN A 110 1.34 -2.08 -11.57
C ASN A 110 1.10 -2.18 -13.09
N GLU A 111 0.70 -1.08 -13.76
CA GLU A 111 0.64 -1.01 -15.23
C GLU A 111 2.00 -1.27 -15.86
N GLY A 112 3.07 -0.69 -15.31
CA GLY A 112 4.45 -0.92 -15.74
C GLY A 112 4.88 -2.37 -15.57
N ALA A 113 4.60 -2.97 -14.41
CA ALA A 113 4.86 -4.38 -14.13
C ALA A 113 4.11 -5.30 -15.11
N CYS A 114 2.83 -5.02 -15.38
CA CYS A 114 2.04 -5.78 -16.37
C CYS A 114 2.63 -5.65 -17.81
N LYS A 115 3.19 -4.49 -18.16
CA LYS A 115 3.90 -4.31 -19.44
C LYS A 115 5.17 -5.15 -19.50
N VAL A 116 5.95 -5.23 -18.40
CA VAL A 116 7.10 -6.13 -18.30
C VAL A 116 6.65 -7.57 -18.53
N ALA A 117 5.63 -8.03 -17.80
CA ALA A 117 5.11 -9.40 -17.91
C ALA A 117 4.63 -9.74 -19.32
N ARG A 118 3.86 -8.85 -19.97
CA ARG A 118 3.35 -9.07 -21.32
C ARG A 118 4.47 -9.04 -22.38
N LYS A 119 5.48 -8.18 -22.22
CA LYS A 119 6.65 -8.21 -23.12
C LYS A 119 7.49 -9.47 -22.91
N TRP A 120 7.68 -9.91 -21.65
CA TRP A 120 8.29 -11.20 -21.33
C TRP A 120 7.55 -12.35 -22.04
N GLY A 121 6.23 -12.40 -21.87
CA GLY A 121 5.38 -13.41 -22.51
C GLY A 121 5.47 -13.39 -24.03
N LYS A 122 5.55 -12.19 -24.63
CA LYS A 122 5.72 -12.04 -26.09
C LYS A 122 7.03 -12.62 -26.59
N ILE A 123 8.15 -12.37 -25.89
CA ILE A 123 9.49 -12.74 -26.38
C ILE A 123 9.97 -14.12 -25.88
N LYS A 124 9.43 -14.62 -24.75
CA LYS A 124 9.87 -15.86 -24.11
C LYS A 124 8.82 -16.98 -24.10
N LEU A 125 7.53 -16.63 -24.20
CA LEU A 125 6.41 -17.57 -24.02
C LEU A 125 5.42 -17.54 -25.20
N ASN A 126 5.93 -17.38 -26.43
CA ASN A 126 5.17 -17.44 -27.68
C ASN A 126 3.94 -16.52 -27.75
N GLY A 127 4.01 -15.35 -27.11
CA GLY A 127 2.93 -14.36 -27.13
C GLY A 127 1.97 -14.43 -25.94
N ALA A 128 2.31 -15.18 -24.90
CA ALA A 128 1.54 -15.20 -23.64
C ALA A 128 1.35 -13.78 -23.07
N TYR A 129 0.15 -13.49 -22.57
CA TYR A 129 -0.22 -12.13 -22.13
C TYR A 129 -1.12 -12.10 -20.89
N GLU A 130 -1.61 -13.27 -20.48
CA GLU A 130 -2.52 -13.37 -19.33
C GLU A 130 -1.75 -13.33 -18.02
N ILE A 131 -2.31 -12.58 -17.06
CA ILE A 131 -1.78 -12.42 -15.72
C ILE A 131 -2.81 -12.94 -14.73
N ILE A 132 -2.41 -13.87 -13.87
CA ILE A 132 -3.24 -14.35 -12.77
C ILE A 132 -3.07 -13.39 -11.60
N THR A 133 -4.19 -12.97 -11.03
CA THR A 133 -4.29 -12.16 -9.80
C THR A 133 -5.25 -12.83 -8.83
N THR A 134 -5.53 -12.21 -7.69
CA THR A 134 -6.38 -12.86 -6.68
C THR A 134 -7.66 -12.07 -6.39
N LEU A 135 -8.69 -12.78 -5.97
CA LEU A 135 -9.89 -12.20 -5.38
C LEU A 135 -9.49 -11.40 -4.12
N ASP A 136 -10.26 -10.38 -3.80
CA ASP A 136 -10.00 -9.46 -2.69
C ASP A 136 -8.71 -8.63 -2.81
N SER A 137 -7.99 -8.69 -3.95
CA SER A 137 -6.82 -7.86 -4.21
C SER A 137 -7.19 -6.41 -4.54
N PHE A 138 -6.20 -5.52 -4.45
CA PHE A 138 -6.33 -4.15 -4.91
C PHE A 138 -5.04 -3.68 -5.60
N HIS A 139 -5.09 -3.50 -6.92
CA HIS A 139 -3.93 -3.12 -7.73
C HIS A 139 -4.04 -1.73 -8.37
N GLY A 140 -5.16 -1.03 -8.21
CA GLY A 140 -5.35 0.33 -8.70
C GLY A 140 -6.71 0.58 -9.36
N ARG A 141 -6.88 1.79 -9.91
CA ARG A 141 -8.15 2.30 -10.47
C ARG A 141 -8.10 2.60 -11.97
N THR A 142 -6.98 2.35 -12.67
CA THR A 142 -6.93 2.41 -14.14
C THR A 142 -7.68 1.25 -14.76
N GLN A 143 -7.98 1.29 -16.05
CA GLN A 143 -8.78 0.25 -16.71
C GLN A 143 -8.17 -1.15 -16.60
N ALA A 144 -6.84 -1.28 -16.79
CA ALA A 144 -6.17 -2.56 -16.63
C ALA A 144 -6.11 -2.99 -15.16
N MET A 145 -5.78 -2.06 -14.25
CA MET A 145 -5.71 -2.37 -12.82
C MET A 145 -7.09 -2.64 -12.21
N MET A 146 -8.16 -2.11 -12.78
CA MET A 146 -9.52 -2.48 -12.43
C MET A 146 -9.81 -3.95 -12.77
N ALA A 147 -9.32 -4.43 -13.92
CA ALA A 147 -9.44 -5.85 -14.28
C ALA A 147 -8.55 -6.76 -13.42
N ALA A 148 -7.36 -6.29 -13.03
CA ALA A 148 -6.46 -6.99 -12.13
C ALA A 148 -6.99 -7.06 -10.69
N THR A 149 -7.67 -6.02 -10.21
CA THR A 149 -8.26 -5.94 -8.86
C THR A 149 -9.44 -6.91 -8.75
N GLY A 150 -9.27 -7.96 -7.96
CA GLY A 150 -10.23 -9.06 -7.83
C GLY A 150 -11.42 -8.75 -6.90
N GLN A 151 -12.03 -7.59 -7.05
CA GLN A 151 -13.18 -7.15 -6.25
C GLN A 151 -14.36 -6.80 -7.16
N PRO A 152 -15.37 -7.67 -7.29
CA PRO A 152 -16.47 -7.50 -8.23
C PRO A 152 -17.20 -6.13 -8.12
N HIS A 153 -17.40 -5.64 -6.89
CA HIS A 153 -18.08 -4.36 -6.67
C HIS A 153 -17.33 -3.15 -7.26
N TYR A 154 -16.01 -3.25 -7.45
CA TYR A 154 -15.25 -2.23 -8.19
C TYR A 154 -15.34 -2.43 -9.70
N GLN A 155 -15.48 -3.66 -10.17
CA GLN A 155 -15.43 -4.02 -11.59
C GLN A 155 -16.74 -3.78 -12.32
N ASP A 156 -17.90 -3.97 -11.66
CA ASP A 156 -19.21 -4.09 -12.31
C ASP A 156 -19.62 -2.85 -13.11
N ASN A 157 -19.27 -1.65 -12.65
CA ASN A 157 -19.55 -0.41 -13.35
C ASN A 157 -18.68 -0.17 -14.60
N TRP A 158 -17.64 -0.99 -14.82
CA TRP A 158 -16.60 -0.74 -15.83
C TRP A 158 -16.52 -1.86 -16.89
N ARG A 159 -17.52 -2.74 -16.94
CA ARG A 159 -17.55 -3.81 -17.94
C ARG A 159 -17.85 -3.25 -19.34
N PRO A 160 -17.24 -3.79 -20.45
CA PRO A 160 -16.30 -4.93 -20.42
C PRO A 160 -14.93 -4.55 -19.86
N LEU A 161 -14.37 -5.40 -18.99
CA LEU A 161 -13.06 -5.21 -18.42
C LEU A 161 -11.95 -5.44 -19.47
N MET A 162 -10.78 -4.87 -19.24
CA MET A 162 -9.60 -5.17 -20.06
C MET A 162 -9.27 -6.67 -20.01
N PRO A 163 -9.10 -7.37 -21.15
CA PRO A 163 -8.82 -8.78 -21.18
C PRO A 163 -7.41 -9.13 -20.70
N GLY A 164 -7.21 -10.38 -20.32
CA GLY A 164 -5.92 -10.94 -19.94
C GLY A 164 -5.62 -10.84 -18.46
N PHE A 165 -6.65 -10.77 -17.62
CA PHE A 165 -6.55 -10.93 -16.16
C PHE A 165 -7.50 -12.04 -15.71
N VAL A 166 -7.01 -12.92 -14.82
CA VAL A 166 -7.77 -14.01 -14.22
C VAL A 166 -7.66 -13.88 -12.69
N ASN A 167 -8.80 -13.68 -12.03
CA ASN A 167 -8.83 -13.54 -10.58
C ASN A 167 -9.17 -14.91 -9.94
N VAL A 168 -8.32 -15.39 -9.05
CA VAL A 168 -8.50 -16.67 -8.32
C VAL A 168 -8.50 -16.45 -6.81
N PRO A 169 -8.98 -17.39 -5.98
CA PRO A 169 -8.91 -17.26 -4.53
C PRO A 169 -7.48 -17.02 -4.02
N TYR A 170 -7.32 -16.04 -3.11
CA TYR A 170 -6.04 -15.79 -2.43
C TYR A 170 -5.73 -16.91 -1.44
N ASN A 171 -4.46 -17.11 -1.13
CA ASN A 171 -3.96 -18.18 -0.25
C ASN A 171 -4.36 -19.59 -0.72
N ASN A 172 -4.48 -19.79 -2.04
CA ASN A 172 -4.83 -21.07 -2.65
C ASN A 172 -3.91 -21.33 -3.86
N VAL A 173 -2.80 -22.04 -3.63
CA VAL A 173 -1.83 -22.40 -4.69
C VAL A 173 -2.47 -23.23 -5.78
N GLN A 174 -3.39 -24.15 -5.42
CA GLN A 174 -4.03 -25.00 -6.41
C GLN A 174 -4.90 -24.20 -7.39
N ALA A 175 -5.61 -23.19 -6.91
CA ALA A 175 -6.40 -22.30 -7.77
C ALA A 175 -5.53 -21.55 -8.79
N ILE A 176 -4.30 -21.15 -8.42
CA ILE A 176 -3.32 -20.56 -9.35
C ILE A 176 -2.87 -21.58 -10.39
N LYS A 177 -2.56 -22.82 -9.97
CA LYS A 177 -2.18 -23.91 -10.87
C LYS A 177 -3.28 -24.27 -11.85
N ASP A 178 -4.52 -24.31 -11.41
CA ASP A 178 -5.70 -24.64 -12.24
C ASP A 178 -6.02 -23.53 -13.26
N ALA A 179 -5.73 -22.26 -12.91
CA ALA A 179 -5.92 -21.11 -13.80
C ALA A 179 -4.80 -20.97 -14.86
N TYR A 180 -3.64 -21.56 -14.61
CA TYR A 180 -2.53 -21.50 -15.55
C TYR A 180 -2.88 -22.16 -16.88
N THR A 181 -2.59 -21.45 -17.97
CA THR A 181 -2.72 -21.97 -19.34
C THR A 181 -1.39 -21.79 -20.08
N GLU A 182 -0.76 -22.89 -20.47
CA GLU A 182 0.49 -22.87 -21.24
C GLU A 182 0.34 -22.06 -22.53
N GLY A 183 1.33 -21.23 -22.84
CA GLY A 183 1.33 -20.33 -24.00
C GLY A 183 0.37 -19.15 -23.89
N LYS A 184 -0.36 -18.99 -22.79
CA LYS A 184 -1.29 -17.90 -22.56
C LYS A 184 -0.96 -17.10 -21.30
N THR A 185 -0.67 -17.76 -20.18
CA THR A 185 -0.29 -17.11 -18.92
C THR A 185 1.19 -16.70 -18.94
N CYS A 186 1.49 -15.45 -18.57
CA CYS A 186 2.86 -14.91 -18.54
C CYS A 186 3.32 -14.50 -17.14
N ALA A 187 2.41 -14.33 -16.18
CA ALA A 187 2.77 -13.93 -14.82
C ALA A 187 1.67 -14.23 -13.80
N VAL A 188 2.06 -14.21 -12.52
CA VAL A 188 1.18 -14.11 -11.36
C VAL A 188 1.52 -12.82 -10.64
N LEU A 189 0.51 -12.00 -10.28
CA LEU A 189 0.65 -10.77 -9.50
C LEU A 189 -0.12 -10.89 -8.19
N LEU A 190 0.58 -10.78 -7.05
CA LEU A 190 0.03 -10.92 -5.70
C LEU A 190 0.45 -9.75 -4.81
N GLU A 191 -0.33 -9.51 -3.75
CA GLU A 191 0.11 -8.73 -2.59
C GLU A 191 0.73 -9.71 -1.57
N PRO A 192 1.85 -9.39 -0.88
CA PRO A 192 2.37 -10.23 0.19
C PRO A 192 1.39 -10.45 1.34
N VAL A 193 0.67 -9.39 1.70
CA VAL A 193 -0.52 -9.37 2.57
C VAL A 193 -1.54 -8.49 1.88
N GLN A 194 -2.74 -8.98 1.66
CA GLN A 194 -3.81 -8.16 1.06
C GLN A 194 -4.29 -7.09 2.04
N GLY A 195 -4.07 -5.83 1.69
CA GLY A 195 -4.47 -4.72 2.57
C GLY A 195 -5.94 -4.35 2.45
N GLU A 196 -6.37 -3.98 1.25
CA GLU A 196 -7.76 -3.57 0.97
C GLU A 196 -8.75 -4.75 1.01
N GLY A 197 -8.27 -5.95 0.85
CA GLY A 197 -9.05 -7.17 0.97
C GLY A 197 -9.45 -7.55 2.40
N GLY A 198 -8.89 -6.84 3.42
CA GLY A 198 -9.23 -7.11 4.82
C GLY A 198 -8.05 -7.60 5.65
N VAL A 199 -6.84 -7.17 5.34
CA VAL A 199 -5.59 -7.59 6.01
C VAL A 199 -5.46 -9.12 6.02
N ASN A 200 -5.56 -9.71 4.82
CA ASN A 200 -5.45 -11.15 4.67
C ASN A 200 -3.98 -11.56 4.64
N VAL A 201 -3.52 -12.15 5.73
CA VAL A 201 -2.18 -12.73 5.87
C VAL A 201 -2.20 -14.15 5.29
N PRO A 202 -1.34 -14.50 4.33
CA PRO A 202 -1.33 -15.85 3.76
C PRO A 202 -0.66 -16.84 4.72
N SER A 203 -0.79 -18.14 4.42
CA SER A 203 0.00 -19.18 5.08
C SER A 203 1.50 -19.03 4.75
N ASP A 204 2.36 -19.48 5.66
CA ASP A 204 3.81 -19.25 5.60
C ASP A 204 4.46 -19.67 4.27
N ASN A 205 3.99 -20.72 3.64
CA ASN A 205 4.55 -21.28 2.41
C ASN A 205 3.87 -20.78 1.13
N TYR A 206 2.75 -20.06 1.22
CA TYR A 206 1.94 -19.71 0.05
C TYR A 206 2.73 -18.99 -1.05
N LEU A 207 3.39 -17.89 -0.70
CA LEU A 207 4.16 -17.08 -1.67
C LEU A 207 5.32 -17.89 -2.26
N LYS A 208 6.00 -18.70 -1.43
CA LYS A 208 7.11 -19.54 -1.88
C LYS A 208 6.63 -20.60 -2.88
N GLU A 209 5.54 -21.28 -2.58
CA GLU A 209 4.98 -22.31 -3.48
C GLU A 209 4.50 -21.71 -4.81
N VAL A 210 3.91 -20.49 -4.78
CA VAL A 210 3.53 -19.78 -6.01
C VAL A 210 4.75 -19.36 -6.79
N MET A 211 5.78 -18.83 -6.14
CA MET A 211 7.04 -18.46 -6.80
C MET A 211 7.68 -19.67 -7.48
N ASP A 212 7.80 -20.79 -6.77
CA ASP A 212 8.38 -22.01 -7.30
C ASP A 212 7.60 -22.53 -8.52
N PHE A 213 6.28 -22.47 -8.47
CA PHE A 213 5.41 -22.81 -9.60
C PHE A 213 5.63 -21.86 -10.79
N CYS A 214 5.73 -20.55 -10.55
CA CYS A 214 6.00 -19.58 -11.61
C CYS A 214 7.34 -19.87 -12.31
N HIS A 215 8.38 -20.14 -11.53
CA HIS A 215 9.70 -20.44 -12.06
C HIS A 215 9.73 -21.78 -12.83
N ASP A 216 9.02 -22.82 -12.34
CA ASP A 216 8.85 -24.09 -13.07
C ASP A 216 8.18 -23.89 -14.43
N LYS A 217 7.24 -22.98 -14.55
CA LYS A 217 6.51 -22.62 -15.79
C LYS A 217 7.19 -21.51 -16.61
N ASN A 218 8.31 -20.95 -16.13
CA ASN A 218 9.02 -19.84 -16.75
C ASN A 218 8.14 -18.57 -16.94
N ILE A 219 7.12 -18.41 -16.09
CA ILE A 219 6.29 -17.21 -15.98
C ILE A 219 6.79 -16.34 -14.84
N LEU A 220 6.50 -15.02 -14.85
CA LEU A 220 7.01 -14.11 -13.84
C LEU A 220 6.21 -14.18 -12.55
N PHE A 221 6.93 -14.21 -11.42
CA PHE A 221 6.38 -14.01 -10.09
C PHE A 221 6.49 -12.53 -9.71
N MET A 222 5.35 -11.85 -9.58
CA MET A 222 5.29 -10.41 -9.33
C MET A 222 4.61 -10.10 -8.00
N LEU A 223 5.18 -9.19 -7.22
CA LEU A 223 4.61 -8.74 -5.95
C LEU A 223 4.25 -7.26 -5.98
N ASP A 224 3.00 -6.97 -5.61
CA ASP A 224 2.51 -5.63 -5.33
C ASP A 224 2.83 -5.27 -3.87
N GLU A 225 3.91 -4.53 -3.69
CA GLU A 225 4.38 -4.01 -2.40
C GLU A 225 3.94 -2.56 -2.14
N VAL A 226 2.94 -2.09 -2.86
CA VAL A 226 2.45 -0.70 -2.75
C VAL A 226 1.99 -0.39 -1.33
N GLN A 227 1.38 -1.35 -0.62
CA GLN A 227 0.95 -1.15 0.76
C GLN A 227 1.84 -1.84 1.78
N THR A 228 2.49 -2.93 1.42
CA THR A 228 3.27 -3.79 2.32
C THR A 228 4.72 -3.37 2.46
N GLY A 229 5.25 -2.65 1.49
CA GLY A 229 6.63 -2.20 1.47
C GLY A 229 6.96 -1.04 2.41
N MET A 230 8.20 -0.60 2.34
CA MET A 230 8.74 0.54 3.09
C MET A 230 8.55 0.43 4.61
N GLY A 231 8.75 -0.77 5.15
CA GLY A 231 8.77 -1.03 6.59
C GLY A 231 7.46 -1.53 7.20
N ARG A 232 6.34 -1.47 6.47
CA ARG A 232 4.99 -1.70 7.01
C ARG A 232 4.81 -3.04 7.70
N LEU A 233 5.34 -4.12 7.12
CA LEU A 233 5.21 -5.47 7.68
C LEU A 233 6.33 -5.85 8.68
N GLY A 234 7.29 -4.96 8.95
CA GLY A 234 8.40 -5.24 9.87
C GLY A 234 9.74 -5.56 9.19
N THR A 235 9.78 -5.61 7.87
CA THR A 235 10.97 -5.63 7.01
C THR A 235 10.89 -4.49 6.01
N LEU A 236 11.97 -4.14 5.31
CA LEU A 236 11.93 -3.02 4.35
C LEU A 236 10.90 -3.29 3.25
N PHE A 237 10.91 -4.50 2.69
CA PHE A 237 9.87 -4.99 1.77
C PHE A 237 9.13 -6.15 2.41
N GLY A 238 7.82 -6.22 2.20
CA GLY A 238 6.95 -7.18 2.88
C GLY A 238 7.28 -8.63 2.55
N TYR A 239 7.74 -8.92 1.32
CA TYR A 239 8.11 -10.27 0.91
C TYR A 239 9.26 -10.86 1.77
N GLN A 240 10.11 -10.01 2.34
CA GLN A 240 11.23 -10.44 3.21
C GLN A 240 10.77 -11.08 4.53
N GLN A 241 9.47 -10.99 4.88
CA GLN A 241 8.86 -11.74 5.98
C GLN A 241 8.66 -13.23 5.64
N PHE A 242 8.76 -13.60 4.37
CA PHE A 242 8.51 -14.96 3.88
C PHE A 242 9.82 -15.59 3.40
N PRO A 243 10.42 -16.52 4.19
CA PRO A 243 11.74 -17.06 3.88
C PRO A 243 11.83 -17.70 2.49
N GLY A 244 12.85 -17.34 1.73
CA GLY A 244 13.12 -17.87 0.40
C GLY A 244 12.20 -17.34 -0.70
N VAL A 245 11.41 -16.30 -0.44
CA VAL A 245 10.61 -15.60 -1.44
C VAL A 245 11.43 -14.47 -2.05
N GLU A 246 11.55 -14.46 -3.38
CA GLU A 246 12.29 -13.46 -4.15
C GLU A 246 11.47 -13.09 -5.40
N PRO A 247 10.83 -11.93 -5.47
CA PRO A 247 10.03 -11.54 -6.63
C PRO A 247 10.92 -11.28 -7.86
N ASP A 248 10.41 -11.60 -9.05
CA ASP A 248 11.02 -11.22 -10.33
C ASP A 248 10.74 -9.75 -10.64
N VAL A 249 9.56 -9.29 -10.25
CA VAL A 249 9.05 -7.92 -10.40
C VAL A 249 8.39 -7.50 -9.09
N MET A 250 8.68 -6.29 -8.62
CA MET A 250 8.06 -5.70 -7.43
C MET A 250 7.57 -4.29 -7.74
N THR A 251 6.39 -3.92 -7.23
CA THR A 251 5.85 -2.58 -7.39
C THR A 251 5.76 -1.86 -6.06
N LEU A 252 6.04 -0.56 -6.07
CA LEU A 252 6.10 0.30 -4.90
C LEU A 252 5.34 1.60 -5.15
N ALA A 253 4.74 2.17 -4.11
CA ALA A 253 4.22 3.55 -4.08
C ALA A 253 3.97 3.97 -2.63
N LYS A 254 2.91 4.73 -2.39
CA LYS A 254 2.49 5.14 -1.02
C LYS A 254 3.69 5.64 -0.19
N ALA A 255 4.14 4.85 0.78
CA ALA A 255 5.23 5.21 1.68
C ALA A 255 6.59 5.44 0.97
N LEU A 256 6.77 4.98 -0.27
CA LEU A 256 7.95 5.29 -1.07
C LEU A 256 8.19 6.79 -1.19
N GLY A 257 7.12 7.58 -1.37
CA GLY A 257 7.18 9.04 -1.47
C GLY A 257 6.93 9.77 -0.16
N SER A 258 6.52 9.07 0.90
CA SER A 258 6.16 9.65 2.21
C SER A 258 5.27 10.90 2.12
N GLY A 259 4.22 10.81 1.28
CA GLY A 259 3.26 11.89 1.00
C GLY A 259 3.45 12.56 -0.36
N ALA A 260 4.65 12.53 -0.95
CA ALA A 260 4.86 12.96 -2.34
C ALA A 260 4.36 11.88 -3.32
N PRO A 261 3.68 12.24 -4.43
CA PRO A 261 3.24 11.28 -5.45
C PRO A 261 4.43 10.60 -6.12
N LEU A 262 4.70 9.36 -5.74
CA LEU A 262 5.79 8.56 -6.24
C LEU A 262 5.41 7.08 -6.26
N GLY A 263 5.69 6.42 -7.36
CA GLY A 263 5.61 4.98 -7.53
C GLY A 263 6.84 4.44 -8.23
N ALA A 264 7.01 3.15 -8.21
CA ALA A 264 8.05 2.46 -8.96
C ALA A 264 7.62 1.04 -9.30
N PHE A 265 8.04 0.55 -10.45
CA PHE A 265 8.13 -0.88 -10.70
C PHE A 265 9.59 -1.26 -10.89
N THR A 266 9.90 -2.47 -10.48
CA THR A 266 11.26 -2.97 -10.37
C THR A 266 11.36 -4.34 -11.00
N THR A 267 12.55 -4.74 -11.46
CA THR A 267 12.75 -6.05 -12.09
C THR A 267 14.10 -6.65 -11.69
N LYS A 268 14.18 -7.98 -11.65
CA LYS A 268 15.46 -8.68 -11.78
C LYS A 268 16.03 -8.46 -13.17
N GLN A 269 17.36 -8.56 -13.34
CA GLN A 269 18.05 -8.30 -14.60
C GLN A 269 17.53 -9.18 -15.74
N PHE A 270 17.24 -10.45 -15.48
CA PHE A 270 16.83 -11.41 -16.53
C PHE A 270 15.48 -11.06 -17.17
N CYS A 271 14.58 -10.39 -16.43
CA CYS A 271 13.26 -9.97 -16.91
C CYS A 271 13.14 -8.47 -17.18
N SER A 272 14.25 -7.73 -17.13
CA SER A 272 14.31 -6.30 -17.49
C SER A 272 14.27 -6.14 -19.03
N VAL A 273 13.12 -6.43 -19.61
CA VAL A 273 12.92 -6.58 -21.06
C VAL A 273 12.42 -5.33 -21.78
N LEU A 274 12.06 -4.28 -21.05
CA LEU A 274 11.62 -3.03 -21.67
C LEU A 274 12.83 -2.29 -22.28
N GLU A 275 12.62 -1.76 -23.49
CA GLU A 275 13.62 -1.03 -24.28
C GLU A 275 13.21 0.43 -24.44
N PRO A 276 14.13 1.32 -24.85
CA PRO A 276 13.79 2.71 -25.16
C PRO A 276 12.60 2.83 -26.12
N GLY A 277 11.55 3.54 -25.70
CA GLY A 277 10.29 3.70 -26.44
C GLY A 277 9.15 2.80 -25.99
N ASP A 278 9.40 1.73 -25.23
CA ASP A 278 8.33 0.84 -24.73
C ASP A 278 7.51 1.45 -23.61
N HIS A 279 8.12 2.28 -22.77
CA HIS A 279 7.50 2.89 -21.63
C HIS A 279 8.07 4.28 -21.36
N GLY A 280 7.28 5.13 -20.69
CA GLY A 280 7.67 6.47 -20.31
C GLY A 280 6.66 7.09 -19.34
N SER A 281 7.09 8.14 -18.66
CA SER A 281 6.24 8.95 -17.78
C SER A 281 6.75 10.38 -17.81
N THR A 282 5.86 11.36 -17.97
CA THR A 282 6.24 12.78 -17.96
C THR A 282 6.75 13.22 -16.60
N PHE A 283 6.06 12.83 -15.53
CA PHE A 283 6.37 13.23 -14.16
C PHE A 283 7.05 12.15 -13.33
N GLY A 284 7.03 10.90 -13.79
CA GLY A 284 7.60 9.78 -13.04
C GLY A 284 9.09 9.96 -12.81
N GLY A 285 9.52 9.85 -11.55
CA GLY A 285 10.89 10.03 -11.15
C GLY A 285 11.38 11.48 -11.16
N ASN A 286 10.48 12.49 -11.12
CA ASN A 286 10.91 13.87 -11.04
C ASN A 286 11.78 14.15 -9.80
N ALA A 287 12.61 15.18 -9.90
CA ALA A 287 13.61 15.47 -8.87
C ALA A 287 13.00 15.76 -7.50
N LEU A 288 11.82 16.42 -7.45
CA LEU A 288 11.17 16.76 -6.18
C LEU A 288 10.70 15.52 -5.43
N THR A 289 9.95 14.64 -6.10
CA THR A 289 9.36 13.46 -5.44
C THR A 289 10.39 12.39 -5.11
N THR A 290 11.42 12.23 -5.96
CA THR A 290 12.52 11.31 -5.67
C THR A 290 13.46 11.83 -4.57
N ALA A 291 13.61 13.14 -4.38
CA ALA A 291 14.31 13.69 -3.22
C ALA A 291 13.55 13.37 -1.92
N ALA A 292 12.23 13.55 -1.92
CA ALA A 292 11.38 13.16 -0.79
C ALA A 292 11.51 11.66 -0.48
N GLY A 293 11.36 10.81 -1.51
CA GLY A 293 11.47 9.35 -1.39
C GLY A 293 12.85 8.90 -0.91
N ALA A 294 13.94 9.51 -1.42
CA ALA A 294 15.30 9.18 -0.99
C ALA A 294 15.53 9.53 0.49
N ALA A 295 15.03 10.69 0.94
CA ALA A 295 15.10 11.08 2.35
C ALA A 295 14.29 10.12 3.23
N ALA A 296 13.06 9.77 2.83
CA ALA A 296 12.22 8.83 3.56
C ALA A 296 12.86 7.44 3.64
N ALA A 297 13.29 6.88 2.50
CA ALA A 297 13.90 5.56 2.45
C ALA A 297 15.18 5.49 3.29
N LYS A 298 15.99 6.56 3.25
CA LYS A 298 17.21 6.66 4.06
C LYS A 298 16.89 6.61 5.56
N VAL A 299 15.90 7.37 6.05
CA VAL A 299 15.47 7.34 7.45
C VAL A 299 14.97 5.95 7.83
N ILE A 300 14.12 5.34 6.99
CA ILE A 300 13.56 4.01 7.24
C ILE A 300 14.66 2.97 7.43
N VAL A 301 15.71 3.01 6.61
CA VAL A 301 16.82 2.05 6.67
C VAL A 301 17.77 2.37 7.82
N ASP A 302 18.25 3.62 7.90
CA ASP A 302 19.31 4.00 8.84
C ASP A 302 18.86 3.94 10.30
N GLU A 303 17.58 4.26 10.57
CA GLU A 303 17.02 4.25 11.92
C GLU A 303 16.37 2.91 12.29
N GLY A 304 16.36 1.94 11.38
CA GLY A 304 15.81 0.62 11.64
C GLY A 304 14.29 0.63 11.90
N ILE A 305 13.57 1.52 11.24
CA ILE A 305 12.10 1.69 11.39
C ILE A 305 11.32 0.38 11.23
N PRO A 306 11.69 -0.55 10.30
CA PRO A 306 10.97 -1.83 10.19
C PRO A 306 10.96 -2.63 11.50
N ARG A 307 12.04 -2.60 12.27
CA ARG A 307 12.10 -3.27 13.58
C ARG A 307 11.09 -2.67 14.57
N LEU A 308 10.94 -1.34 14.57
CA LEU A 308 9.92 -0.69 15.39
C LEU A 308 8.51 -1.13 15.00
N ALA A 309 8.25 -1.29 13.70
CA ALA A 309 6.95 -1.79 13.21
C ALA A 309 6.67 -3.22 13.71
N THR A 310 7.67 -4.09 13.79
CA THR A 310 7.54 -5.43 14.38
C THR A 310 7.22 -5.35 15.87
N GLU A 311 8.03 -4.60 16.64
CA GLU A 311 7.92 -4.52 18.10
C GLU A 311 6.62 -3.85 18.55
N THR A 312 6.28 -2.69 17.95
CA THR A 312 5.06 -1.95 18.28
C THR A 312 3.82 -2.64 17.70
N GLY A 313 3.94 -3.30 16.53
CA GLY A 313 2.87 -4.10 15.95
C GLY A 313 2.47 -5.28 16.84
N ALA A 314 3.44 -6.03 17.36
CA ALA A 314 3.17 -7.10 18.32
C ALA A 314 2.53 -6.59 19.61
N TYR A 315 3.01 -5.44 20.13
CA TYR A 315 2.40 -4.79 21.28
C TYR A 315 0.94 -4.39 21.01
N PHE A 316 0.68 -3.76 19.88
CA PHE A 316 -0.67 -3.33 19.51
C PHE A 316 -1.61 -4.51 19.33
N GLN A 317 -1.20 -5.56 18.62
CA GLN A 317 -1.99 -6.78 18.49
C GLN A 317 -2.32 -7.41 19.85
N GLY A 318 -1.37 -7.46 20.78
CA GLY A 318 -1.60 -7.94 22.14
C GLY A 318 -2.66 -7.12 22.88
N LYS A 319 -2.67 -5.80 22.73
CA LYS A 319 -3.69 -4.92 23.30
C LYS A 319 -5.07 -5.14 22.66
N LEU A 320 -5.12 -5.33 21.35
CA LEU A 320 -6.36 -5.61 20.64
C LEU A 320 -6.93 -7.00 21.00
N MET A 321 -6.07 -7.99 21.22
CA MET A 321 -6.49 -9.30 21.74
C MET A 321 -7.09 -9.19 23.14
N ALA A 322 -6.52 -8.34 24.01
CA ALA A 322 -7.11 -8.07 25.32
C ALA A 322 -8.48 -7.36 25.23
N LEU A 323 -8.69 -6.52 24.18
CA LEU A 323 -10.03 -5.99 23.90
C LEU A 323 -11.02 -7.08 23.45
N ALA A 324 -10.54 -8.06 22.67
CA ALA A 324 -11.39 -9.18 22.25
C ALA A 324 -11.87 -10.05 23.43
N GLU A 325 -11.07 -10.16 24.51
CA GLU A 325 -11.50 -10.82 25.73
C GLU A 325 -12.63 -10.06 26.45
N LYS A 326 -12.70 -8.73 26.30
CA LYS A 326 -13.74 -7.88 26.89
C LYS A 326 -15.00 -7.79 26.03
N HIS A 327 -14.83 -7.75 24.72
CA HIS A 327 -15.88 -7.47 23.73
C HIS A 327 -16.08 -8.70 22.84
N SER A 328 -17.03 -9.56 23.20
CA SER A 328 -17.26 -10.87 22.56
C SER A 328 -17.64 -10.83 21.08
N PHE A 329 -17.98 -9.67 20.55
CA PHE A 329 -18.24 -9.47 19.12
C PHE A 329 -16.94 -9.30 18.30
N ILE A 330 -15.77 -9.14 18.92
CA ILE A 330 -14.49 -9.19 18.23
C ILE A 330 -14.14 -10.67 18.00
N GLU A 331 -14.21 -11.09 16.75
CA GLU A 331 -14.00 -12.48 16.33
C GLU A 331 -12.52 -12.80 16.16
N GLU A 332 -11.77 -11.86 15.52
CA GLU A 332 -10.36 -12.07 15.18
C GLU A 332 -9.58 -10.76 15.22
N VAL A 333 -8.34 -10.83 15.68
CA VAL A 333 -7.31 -9.80 15.50
C VAL A 333 -6.22 -10.40 14.63
N ARG A 334 -5.95 -9.80 13.46
CA ARG A 334 -4.93 -10.29 12.53
C ARG A 334 -4.10 -9.19 11.91
N GLY A 335 -2.93 -9.55 11.40
CA GLY A 335 -2.04 -8.62 10.73
C GLY A 335 -0.57 -9.01 10.87
N MET A 336 0.28 -8.19 10.27
CA MET A 336 1.74 -8.33 10.30
C MET A 336 2.37 -6.94 10.41
N GLY A 337 3.34 -6.78 11.31
CA GLY A 337 3.89 -5.46 11.61
C GLY A 337 2.80 -4.49 12.07
N LEU A 338 2.70 -3.33 11.42
CA LEU A 338 1.68 -2.31 11.67
C LEU A 338 0.62 -2.23 10.54
N LEU A 339 0.33 -3.32 9.89
CA LEU A 339 -0.86 -3.53 9.07
C LEU A 339 -1.75 -4.53 9.81
N ILE A 340 -2.74 -4.02 10.54
CA ILE A 340 -3.52 -4.80 11.52
C ILE A 340 -5.01 -4.58 11.29
N ALA A 341 -5.84 -5.60 11.54
CA ALA A 341 -7.29 -5.48 11.52
C ALA A 341 -7.94 -6.21 12.70
N ILE A 342 -9.11 -5.69 13.08
CA ILE A 342 -10.10 -6.38 13.91
C ILE A 342 -11.24 -6.82 13.00
N GLN A 343 -11.58 -8.10 13.02
CA GLN A 343 -12.82 -8.61 12.43
C GLN A 343 -13.87 -8.77 13.52
N MET A 344 -15.10 -8.38 13.23
CA MET A 344 -16.22 -8.44 14.16
C MET A 344 -17.30 -9.38 13.61
N THR A 345 -18.08 -9.96 14.50
CA THR A 345 -19.24 -10.82 14.15
C THR A 345 -20.42 -10.04 13.55
N GLN A 346 -20.40 -8.71 13.64
CA GLN A 346 -21.46 -7.79 13.23
C GLN A 346 -20.94 -6.74 12.24
N ASP A 347 -21.79 -6.21 11.38
CA ASP A 347 -21.49 -5.18 10.39
C ASP A 347 -21.45 -3.77 11.00
N ILE A 348 -20.63 -3.56 12.04
CA ILE A 348 -20.54 -2.32 12.82
C ILE A 348 -19.28 -1.49 12.54
N ALA A 349 -18.44 -1.88 11.57
CA ALA A 349 -17.17 -1.18 11.33
C ALA A 349 -17.35 0.30 10.97
N ALA A 350 -18.34 0.65 10.15
CA ALA A 350 -18.62 2.04 9.80
C ALA A 350 -19.12 2.86 11.02
N ALA A 351 -19.93 2.24 11.88
CA ALA A 351 -20.38 2.86 13.13
C ALA A 351 -19.21 3.08 14.09
N THR A 352 -18.32 2.10 14.23
CA THR A 352 -17.08 2.20 15.02
C THR A 352 -16.20 3.36 14.56
N VAL A 353 -15.95 3.48 13.24
CA VAL A 353 -15.17 4.59 12.67
C VAL A 353 -15.81 5.94 12.98
N THR A 354 -17.15 6.03 12.83
CA THR A 354 -17.90 7.26 13.11
C THR A 354 -17.85 7.63 14.60
N ALA A 355 -17.94 6.65 15.49
CA ALA A 355 -17.90 6.88 16.94
C ALA A 355 -16.47 7.17 17.46
N ALA A 356 -15.43 6.65 16.82
CA ALA A 356 -14.03 6.91 17.19
C ALA A 356 -13.58 8.34 16.82
N LEU A 357 -14.17 8.93 15.78
CA LEU A 357 -13.78 10.25 15.29
C LEU A 357 -13.92 11.37 16.34
N PRO A 358 -15.08 11.57 17.02
CA PRO A 358 -15.19 12.59 18.06
C PRO A 358 -14.33 12.30 19.30
N GLU A 359 -13.89 11.07 19.50
CA GLU A 359 -12.96 10.68 20.56
C GLU A 359 -11.49 10.95 20.18
N GLY A 360 -11.23 11.45 18.95
CA GLY A 360 -9.89 11.84 18.51
C GLY A 360 -9.10 10.72 17.82
N LEU A 361 -9.74 9.69 17.29
CA LEU A 361 -9.04 8.59 16.59
C LEU A 361 -9.52 8.43 15.15
N LEU A 362 -8.57 8.48 14.20
CA LEU A 362 -8.83 8.20 12.78
C LEU A 362 -8.46 6.75 12.45
N ILE A 363 -9.46 5.96 12.12
CA ILE A 363 -9.35 4.57 11.69
C ILE A 363 -10.20 4.34 10.44
N ASN A 364 -10.12 3.17 9.82
CA ASN A 364 -10.88 2.92 8.61
C ASN A 364 -11.61 1.56 8.62
N ALA A 365 -12.86 1.58 8.18
CA ALA A 365 -13.61 0.37 7.86
C ALA A 365 -13.17 -0.12 6.47
N VAL A 366 -12.61 -1.34 6.39
CA VAL A 366 -12.17 -1.95 5.13
C VAL A 366 -13.22 -2.94 4.60
N ARG A 367 -14.04 -3.49 5.51
CA ARG A 367 -15.24 -4.30 5.22
C ARG A 367 -16.35 -3.90 6.19
N PRO A 368 -17.62 -4.29 5.95
CA PRO A 368 -18.74 -3.96 6.85
C PRO A 368 -18.48 -4.35 8.31
N ASN A 369 -17.81 -5.48 8.53
CA ASN A 369 -17.48 -6.03 9.85
C ASN A 369 -16.00 -5.92 10.21
N MET A 370 -15.22 -5.03 9.56
CA MET A 370 -13.77 -5.01 9.78
C MET A 370 -13.19 -3.61 9.83
N VAL A 371 -12.48 -3.33 10.92
CA VAL A 371 -11.70 -2.09 11.11
C VAL A 371 -10.22 -2.40 10.93
N ARG A 372 -9.54 -1.56 10.14
CA ARG A 372 -8.11 -1.66 9.84
C ARG A 372 -7.35 -0.50 10.47
N PHE A 373 -6.12 -0.82 10.92
CA PHE A 373 -5.18 0.10 11.54
C PHE A 373 -3.87 0.10 10.78
N MET A 374 -3.41 1.29 10.40
CA MET A 374 -2.16 1.52 9.68
C MET A 374 -1.48 2.80 10.20
N PRO A 375 -1.14 2.89 11.49
CA PRO A 375 -0.49 4.09 12.02
C PRO A 375 0.87 4.31 11.35
N PRO A 376 1.48 5.49 11.49
CA PRO A 376 2.91 5.68 11.23
C PRO A 376 3.75 4.63 11.95
N LEU A 377 4.87 4.22 11.35
CA LEU A 377 5.70 3.13 11.90
C LEU A 377 6.47 3.53 13.17
N ASN A 378 6.61 4.81 13.39
CA ASN A 378 7.20 5.41 14.58
C ASN A 378 6.16 5.75 15.67
N VAL A 379 4.93 5.21 15.55
CA VAL A 379 3.91 5.32 16.59
C VAL A 379 4.44 4.77 17.93
N THR A 380 4.21 5.50 19.00
CA THR A 380 4.68 5.12 20.34
C THR A 380 3.69 4.16 21.03
N ARG A 381 4.16 3.46 22.06
CA ARG A 381 3.29 2.61 22.89
C ARG A 381 2.21 3.41 23.61
N ASP A 382 2.53 4.63 24.07
CA ASP A 382 1.56 5.51 24.71
C ASP A 382 0.43 5.91 23.74
N GLU A 383 0.76 6.18 22.47
CA GLU A 383 -0.23 6.48 21.44
C GLU A 383 -1.07 5.24 21.07
N VAL A 384 -0.47 4.05 21.11
CA VAL A 384 -1.20 2.79 20.97
C VAL A 384 -2.16 2.59 22.14
N ASP A 385 -1.72 2.84 23.39
CA ASP A 385 -2.57 2.73 24.57
C ASP A 385 -3.72 3.74 24.55
N GLU A 386 -3.49 4.97 24.08
CA GLU A 386 -4.53 6.00 23.85
C GLU A 386 -5.56 5.50 22.82
N ALA A 387 -5.11 4.99 21.68
CA ALA A 387 -6.00 4.45 20.65
C ALA A 387 -6.85 3.28 21.15
N VAL A 388 -6.23 2.36 21.91
CA VAL A 388 -6.93 1.21 22.51
C VAL A 388 -7.96 1.65 23.55
N ALA A 389 -7.65 2.66 24.36
CA ALA A 389 -8.59 3.22 25.33
C ALA A 389 -9.81 3.87 24.65
N ILE A 390 -9.60 4.56 23.53
CA ILE A 390 -10.68 5.10 22.71
C ILE A 390 -11.55 3.96 22.14
N LEU A 391 -10.93 2.93 21.60
CA LEU A 391 -11.65 1.77 21.07
C LEU A 391 -12.47 1.06 22.16
N ASP A 392 -11.90 0.85 23.36
CA ASP A 392 -12.61 0.23 24.49
C ASP A 392 -13.87 1.03 24.87
N LYS A 393 -13.75 2.36 24.92
CA LYS A 393 -14.88 3.28 25.17
C LYS A 393 -15.95 3.18 24.07
N VAL A 394 -15.53 3.19 22.81
CA VAL A 394 -16.44 3.08 21.65
C VAL A 394 -17.17 1.75 21.66
N PHE A 395 -16.47 0.66 21.89
CA PHE A 395 -17.03 -0.68 21.91
C PHE A 395 -17.98 -0.89 23.09
N ALA A 396 -17.69 -0.32 24.26
CA ALA A 396 -18.61 -0.37 25.41
C ALA A 396 -19.97 0.27 25.11
N ASN A 397 -19.99 1.33 24.28
CA ASN A 397 -21.21 2.03 23.89
C ASN A 397 -21.94 1.40 22.66
N THR A 398 -21.31 0.44 21.99
CA THR A 398 -21.87 -0.23 20.81
C THR A 398 -22.59 -1.54 21.19
N SER A 399 -22.44 -1.99 22.44
CA SER A 399 -22.94 -3.29 22.96
C SER A 399 -24.41 -3.25 23.38
N ASP A 400 -25.08 -2.11 23.24
CA ASP A 400 -26.52 -1.90 23.50
C ASP A 400 -27.27 -1.65 22.17
#